data_d6e2ec8a2fcd2582db3477284c86cc1d
#
_entry.id   d6e2ec8a2fcd2582db3477284c86cc1d
#
_cell.length_a   1.000
_cell.length_b   1.000
_cell.length_c   1.000
_cell.angle_alpha   90.00
_cell.angle_beta   90.00
_cell.angle_gamma   90.00
#
_symmetry.space_group_name_H-M   'P 1'
#
loop_
_entity.id
_entity.type
_entity.pdbx_description
1 polymer ?
#
loop_
_entity_poly.entity_id
_entity_poly.type
_entity_poly.pdbx_seq_one_letter_code
_entity_poly.pdbx_strand_id
1 'polypeptide(L)'
;MKPKFALFALCLTASAGSIYAQTKKLSATPCMDVLHLFTAPNVPTMAPEEELAPLINSNEPTPANLPGKGLAQHPMLYVGENCNRMSLVRDGKVIWTYQTGKGPEYDDVWMLSNGNILFTRMQYIALMTPDKKILWRYDCNNSKGTEHTEVHSCQPIGLDKVMFVVNGLPPKLFVVNIKTGKTEVEHVLPSNQPPTVGDIHPQVRRARVTAQGTYLIALLNQGKVVEYDKNFKEIWSYKSTKPWAALRLKNGNTLITDETEDRTFEVNKKGETVWNFDCKADLPAEYQFTSAPQSCTRLANGNTILASRGQGGKGPQLIEVTKDKKVVWVLHDWKTVGDGTALQVLDDPGIPEIPGQSEH
;
A
#
# COMPACT_ATOMS: atom_id res chain seq x y z
N MET A 1 43.38 37.28 -65.77
CA MET A 1 43.77 37.29 -64.36
C MET A 1 42.58 37.02 -63.48
N LYS A 2 42.47 35.88 -62.85
CA LYS A 2 41.43 35.51 -61.90
C LYS A 2 42.03 35.48 -60.49
N PRO A 3 41.44 36.07 -59.48
CA PRO A 3 41.90 35.97 -58.12
C PRO A 3 41.51 34.64 -57.48
N LYS A 4 42.49 33.99 -56.82
CA LYS A 4 42.31 32.82 -56.01
C LYS A 4 41.82 33.26 -54.62
N PHE A 5 40.62 32.78 -54.18
CA PHE A 5 40.18 32.87 -52.82
C PHE A 5 40.69 31.64 -52.04
N ALA A 6 41.44 31.90 -50.99
CA ALA A 6 41.85 30.86 -50.02
C ALA A 6 40.77 30.74 -48.96
N LEU A 7 40.21 29.54 -48.83
CA LEU A 7 39.23 29.18 -47.81
C LEU A 7 40.01 28.72 -46.55
N PHE A 8 40.00 29.52 -45.49
CA PHE A 8 40.43 29.09 -44.16
C PHE A 8 39.32 28.27 -43.51
N ALA A 9 39.55 26.98 -43.33
CA ALA A 9 38.70 26.13 -42.54
C ALA A 9 39.11 26.23 -41.06
N LEU A 10 38.23 26.85 -40.27
CA LEU A 10 38.36 26.90 -38.82
C LEU A 10 37.83 25.59 -38.23
N CYS A 11 38.72 24.65 -37.81
CA CYS A 11 38.37 23.48 -37.02
C CYS A 11 38.01 23.90 -35.61
N LEU A 12 36.74 24.00 -35.28
CA LEU A 12 36.24 24.03 -33.91
C LEU A 12 36.19 22.60 -33.39
N THR A 13 37.16 22.20 -32.57
CA THR A 13 37.10 20.98 -31.75
C THR A 13 36.17 21.25 -30.57
N ALA A 14 34.90 20.89 -30.69
CA ALA A 14 34.00 20.81 -29.57
C ALA A 14 34.41 19.60 -28.73
N SER A 15 35.05 19.82 -27.58
CA SER A 15 35.24 18.81 -26.54
C SER A 15 33.86 18.47 -25.96
N ALA A 16 33.26 17.36 -26.40
CA ALA A 16 32.12 16.78 -25.74
C ALA A 16 32.56 16.25 -24.37
N GLY A 17 32.47 17.10 -23.37
CA GLY A 17 32.54 16.65 -21.97
C GLY A 17 31.36 15.75 -21.70
N SER A 18 31.60 14.43 -21.67
CA SER A 18 30.64 13.46 -21.15
C SER A 18 30.30 13.79 -19.70
N ILE A 19 29.19 14.44 -19.48
CA ILE A 19 28.57 14.52 -18.16
C ILE A 19 28.00 13.13 -17.91
N TYR A 20 28.81 12.23 -17.40
CA TYR A 20 28.30 11.01 -16.74
C TYR A 20 27.60 11.48 -15.47
N ALA A 21 26.29 11.68 -15.54
CA ALA A 21 25.47 11.68 -14.36
C ALA A 21 25.64 10.29 -13.73
N GLN A 22 26.44 10.21 -12.67
CA GLN A 22 26.47 9.02 -11.83
C GLN A 22 25.07 8.87 -11.24
N THR A 23 24.25 8.02 -11.83
CA THR A 23 23.00 7.58 -11.22
C THR A 23 23.39 6.84 -9.95
N LYS A 24 23.21 7.49 -8.81
CA LYS A 24 23.46 6.89 -7.49
C LYS A 24 22.63 5.61 -7.45
N LYS A 25 23.30 4.45 -7.40
CA LYS A 25 22.61 3.17 -7.28
C LYS A 25 21.84 3.17 -5.97
N LEU A 26 20.53 2.97 -6.03
CA LEU A 26 19.71 2.86 -4.84
C LEU A 26 20.17 1.66 -4.00
N SER A 27 20.09 1.79 -2.67
CA SER A 27 20.38 0.68 -1.77
C SER A 27 19.30 -0.42 -1.92
N ALA A 28 19.53 -1.57 -1.30
CA ALA A 28 18.52 -2.63 -1.27
C ALA A 28 17.28 -2.22 -0.47
N THR A 29 17.43 -1.29 0.49
CA THR A 29 16.37 -0.80 1.39
C THR A 29 16.32 0.73 1.36
N PRO A 30 15.93 1.36 0.21
CA PRO A 30 16.05 2.80 0.03
C PRO A 30 15.18 3.60 1.01
N CYS A 31 14.08 3.03 1.51
CA CYS A 31 13.25 3.68 2.51
C CYS A 31 13.99 3.90 3.84
N MET A 32 14.92 3.01 4.21
CA MET A 32 15.74 3.19 5.42
C MET A 32 16.72 4.36 5.27
N ASP A 33 17.24 4.58 4.06
CA ASP A 33 18.22 5.64 3.79
C ASP A 33 17.63 7.06 3.95
N VAL A 34 16.32 7.19 3.79
CA VAL A 34 15.61 8.49 3.80
C VAL A 34 14.91 8.80 5.13
N LEU A 35 15.01 7.93 6.14
CA LEU A 35 14.39 8.16 7.45
C LEU A 35 14.86 9.43 8.15
N HIS A 36 16.06 9.90 7.87
CA HIS A 36 16.61 11.15 8.41
C HIS A 36 15.86 12.41 7.94
N LEU A 37 15.02 12.30 6.89
CA LEU A 37 14.18 13.39 6.39
C LEU A 37 12.94 13.64 7.25
N PHE A 38 12.54 12.69 8.09
CA PHE A 38 11.33 12.74 8.90
C PHE A 38 11.58 13.48 10.22
N THR A 39 11.74 14.79 10.14
CA THR A 39 12.03 15.68 11.28
C THR A 39 10.86 16.58 11.68
N ALA A 40 9.75 16.55 10.92
CA ALA A 40 8.57 17.35 11.20
C ALA A 40 7.96 16.99 12.57
N PRO A 41 7.49 17.98 13.36
CA PRO A 41 6.86 17.73 14.65
C PRO A 41 5.66 16.80 14.54
N ASN A 42 5.44 15.98 15.58
CA ASN A 42 4.29 15.09 15.71
C ASN A 42 3.04 15.85 16.19
N VAL A 43 2.61 16.82 15.40
CA VAL A 43 1.40 17.61 15.64
C VAL A 43 0.30 17.20 14.66
N PRO A 44 -0.97 17.31 15.06
CA PRO A 44 -2.09 17.10 14.15
C PRO A 44 -2.03 18.00 12.92
N THR A 45 -2.40 17.44 11.77
CA THR A 45 -2.45 18.16 10.48
C THR A 45 -3.90 18.21 10.00
N MET A 46 -4.76 18.87 10.77
CA MET A 46 -6.19 18.96 10.51
C MET A 46 -6.59 20.35 10.05
N ALA A 47 -7.69 20.43 9.30
CA ALA A 47 -8.37 21.70 9.13
C ALA A 47 -8.89 22.19 10.49
N PRO A 48 -9.01 23.52 10.70
CA PRO A 48 -9.44 24.07 11.99
C PRO A 48 -10.83 23.59 12.46
N GLU A 49 -11.71 23.23 11.53
CA GLU A 49 -13.06 22.72 11.78
C GLU A 49 -13.11 21.22 12.06
N GLU A 50 -12.01 20.49 11.90
CA GLU A 50 -11.96 19.06 12.14
C GLU A 50 -11.63 18.77 13.62
N GLU A 51 -12.23 17.71 14.14
CA GLU A 51 -11.89 17.15 15.44
C GLU A 51 -10.89 16.01 15.28
N LEU A 52 -9.94 15.92 16.20
CA LEU A 52 -9.00 14.81 16.25
C LEU A 52 -9.74 13.50 16.46
N ALA A 53 -9.43 12.51 15.64
CA ALA A 53 -9.91 11.16 15.90
C ALA A 53 -9.24 10.63 17.18
N PRO A 54 -10.01 10.21 18.19
CA PRO A 54 -9.42 9.65 19.40
C PRO A 54 -8.73 8.33 19.04
N LEU A 55 -7.61 8.06 19.70
CA LEU A 55 -7.09 6.70 19.72
C LEU A 55 -8.12 5.79 20.38
N ILE A 56 -8.27 4.57 19.87
CA ILE A 56 -9.12 3.59 20.51
C ILE A 56 -8.58 3.33 21.90
N ASN A 57 -9.38 3.66 22.91
CA ASN A 57 -9.07 3.33 24.31
C ASN A 57 -9.27 1.82 24.50
N SER A 58 -8.21 1.06 24.29
CA SER A 58 -8.21 -0.33 24.69
C SER A 58 -7.88 -0.45 26.17
N ASN A 59 -8.79 -1.06 26.92
CA ASN A 59 -8.54 -1.50 28.30
C ASN A 59 -7.99 -2.94 28.35
N GLU A 60 -7.78 -3.57 27.18
CA GLU A 60 -7.27 -4.90 27.10
C GLU A 60 -5.78 -4.89 27.47
N PRO A 61 -5.36 -5.70 28.46
CA PRO A 61 -3.95 -5.82 28.80
C PRO A 61 -3.20 -6.47 27.64
N THR A 62 -2.04 -5.92 27.30
CA THR A 62 -1.13 -6.61 26.37
C THR A 62 -0.72 -7.93 26.97
N PRO A 63 -0.94 -9.08 26.30
CA PRO A 63 -0.51 -10.37 26.79
C PRO A 63 0.99 -10.41 27.08
N ALA A 64 1.37 -11.06 28.18
CA ALA A 64 2.78 -11.32 28.48
C ALA A 64 3.35 -12.36 27.49
N ASN A 65 4.65 -12.24 27.18
CA ASN A 65 5.38 -13.24 26.40
C ASN A 65 4.91 -13.39 24.93
N LEU A 66 4.46 -12.31 24.29
CA LEU A 66 4.20 -12.34 22.86
C LEU A 66 5.48 -12.63 22.06
N PRO A 67 5.39 -13.42 20.97
CA PRO A 67 6.53 -13.66 20.09
C PRO A 67 7.07 -12.37 19.50
N GLY A 68 8.40 -12.31 19.30
CA GLY A 68 9.07 -11.19 18.66
C GLY A 68 9.39 -10.03 19.62
N LYS A 69 9.54 -8.82 19.04
CA LYS A 69 10.04 -7.64 19.77
C LYS A 69 9.02 -6.50 19.83
N GLY A 70 7.72 -6.78 19.70
CA GLY A 70 6.68 -5.74 19.64
C GLY A 70 6.98 -4.71 18.54
N LEU A 71 6.86 -3.41 18.85
CA LEU A 71 7.15 -2.32 17.90
C LEU A 71 8.61 -2.28 17.41
N ALA A 72 9.55 -2.94 18.09
CA ALA A 72 10.95 -2.98 17.69
C ALA A 72 11.27 -4.10 16.69
N GLN A 73 10.28 -4.88 16.24
CA GLN A 73 10.51 -5.99 15.31
C GLN A 73 10.89 -5.49 13.91
N HIS A 74 10.13 -4.55 13.39
CA HIS A 74 10.34 -3.97 12.06
C HIS A 74 10.24 -2.44 12.10
N PRO A 75 11.12 -1.72 11.42
CA PRO A 75 10.84 -0.34 11.03
C PRO A 75 9.72 -0.37 10.00
N MET A 76 8.65 0.41 10.23
CA MET A 76 7.48 0.35 9.37
C MET A 76 6.76 1.69 9.27
N LEU A 77 6.15 1.91 8.11
CA LEU A 77 5.11 2.90 7.93
C LEU A 77 3.76 2.19 8.10
N TYR A 78 2.93 2.68 9.02
CA TYR A 78 1.75 1.99 9.52
C TYR A 78 0.52 2.87 9.49
N VAL A 79 -0.61 2.36 9.06
CA VAL A 79 -1.91 3.03 9.01
C VAL A 79 -3.03 2.13 9.49
N GLY A 80 -4.10 2.74 10.01
CA GLY A 80 -5.31 2.02 10.42
C GLY A 80 -6.58 2.81 10.18
N GLU A 81 -7.68 2.09 10.06
CA GLU A 81 -8.99 2.63 9.65
C GLU A 81 -9.55 3.66 10.64
N ASN A 82 -9.54 3.36 11.92
CA ASN A 82 -10.29 4.16 12.90
C ASN A 82 -9.46 5.26 13.57
N CYS A 83 -8.13 5.18 13.48
CA CYS A 83 -7.22 6.11 14.16
C CYS A 83 -6.96 7.39 13.37
N ASN A 84 -7.27 7.43 12.08
CA ASN A 84 -6.98 8.54 11.19
C ASN A 84 -5.56 9.08 11.34
N ARG A 85 -4.64 8.17 11.61
CA ARG A 85 -3.24 8.45 11.88
C ARG A 85 -2.34 7.50 11.10
N MET A 86 -1.30 8.07 10.51
CA MET A 86 -0.17 7.37 9.96
C MET A 86 1.00 7.46 10.94
N SER A 87 1.68 6.35 11.19
CA SER A 87 2.79 6.27 12.12
C SER A 87 4.03 5.70 11.42
N LEU A 88 5.16 6.41 11.53
CA LEU A 88 6.47 5.89 11.16
C LEU A 88 7.15 5.34 12.41
N VAL A 89 7.36 4.04 12.44
CA VAL A 89 7.96 3.31 13.57
C VAL A 89 9.39 2.94 13.23
N ARG A 90 10.31 3.19 14.18
CA ARG A 90 11.69 2.75 14.13
C ARG A 90 12.23 2.47 15.53
N ASP A 91 12.98 1.40 15.69
CA ASP A 91 13.62 1.02 16.96
C ASP A 91 12.65 1.00 18.14
N GLY A 92 11.43 0.49 17.91
CA GLY A 92 10.36 0.39 18.92
C GLY A 92 9.69 1.72 19.30
N LYS A 93 9.89 2.77 18.52
CA LYS A 93 9.32 4.10 18.78
C LYS A 93 8.64 4.68 17.55
N VAL A 94 7.55 5.40 17.76
CA VAL A 94 6.97 6.27 16.73
C VAL A 94 7.83 7.51 16.63
N ILE A 95 8.53 7.67 15.49
CA ILE A 95 9.44 8.78 15.24
C ILE A 95 8.80 9.93 14.45
N TRP A 96 7.67 9.67 13.79
CA TRP A 96 6.91 10.64 13.03
C TRP A 96 5.46 10.20 12.91
N THR A 97 4.53 11.16 12.90
CA THR A 97 3.11 10.91 12.69
C THR A 97 2.51 11.92 11.73
N TYR A 98 1.51 11.49 10.97
CA TYR A 98 0.59 12.36 10.25
C TYR A 98 -0.82 12.05 10.74
N GLN A 99 -1.52 13.04 11.25
CA GLN A 99 -2.84 12.91 11.82
C GLN A 99 -3.80 13.82 11.06
N THR A 100 -5.00 13.32 10.84
CA THR A 100 -6.11 14.07 10.25
C THR A 100 -7.34 13.95 11.13
N GLY A 101 -8.37 14.73 10.86
CA GLY A 101 -9.59 14.70 11.64
C GLY A 101 -10.37 13.39 11.54
N LYS A 102 -11.47 13.31 12.28
CA LYS A 102 -12.45 12.24 12.17
C LYS A 102 -12.90 12.07 10.72
N GLY A 103 -13.33 10.88 10.37
CA GLY A 103 -13.93 10.60 9.08
C GLY A 103 -13.20 9.50 8.33
N PRO A 104 -13.00 9.65 7.02
CA PRO A 104 -12.54 8.56 6.15
C PRO A 104 -11.27 7.88 6.61
N GLU A 105 -11.23 6.59 6.41
CA GLU A 105 -10.15 5.68 6.79
C GLU A 105 -8.89 5.81 5.93
N TYR A 106 -7.75 5.35 6.44
CA TYR A 106 -6.54 5.07 5.68
C TYR A 106 -6.49 3.57 5.36
N ASP A 107 -6.36 3.21 4.09
CA ASP A 107 -6.35 1.81 3.66
C ASP A 107 -5.05 1.36 3.03
N ASP A 108 -4.27 2.28 2.45
CA ASP A 108 -3.04 1.95 1.74
C ASP A 108 -1.98 3.04 1.91
N VAL A 109 -0.72 2.64 2.01
CA VAL A 109 0.39 3.56 2.27
C VAL A 109 1.69 3.08 1.65
N TRP A 110 2.47 4.01 1.08
CA TRP A 110 3.76 3.76 0.45
C TRP A 110 4.75 4.87 0.81
N MET A 111 5.86 4.53 1.43
CA MET A 111 7.05 5.38 1.47
C MET A 111 7.86 5.08 0.20
N LEU A 112 8.14 6.10 -0.59
CA LEU A 112 8.94 6.00 -1.81
C LEU A 112 10.43 6.10 -1.48
N SER A 113 11.27 5.69 -2.41
CA SER A 113 12.74 5.73 -2.25
C SER A 113 13.31 7.13 -2.01
N ASN A 114 12.56 8.19 -2.31
CA ASN A 114 12.91 9.59 -2.05
C ASN A 114 12.34 10.14 -0.73
N GLY A 115 11.66 9.30 0.07
CA GLY A 115 11.05 9.66 1.34
C GLY A 115 9.63 10.23 1.25
N ASN A 116 9.13 10.52 0.05
CA ASN A 116 7.74 10.94 -0.09
C ASN A 116 6.79 9.79 0.27
N ILE A 117 5.61 10.14 0.77
CA ILE A 117 4.58 9.18 1.17
C ILE A 117 3.38 9.32 0.25
N LEU A 118 3.00 8.22 -0.41
CA LEU A 118 1.76 8.08 -1.15
C LEU A 118 0.76 7.31 -0.28
N PHE A 119 -0.47 7.80 -0.16
CA PHE A 119 -1.49 7.15 0.67
C PHE A 119 -2.90 7.39 0.15
N THR A 120 -3.82 6.50 0.53
CA THR A 120 -5.26 6.67 0.35
C THR A 120 -5.91 7.09 1.65
N ARG A 121 -6.95 7.92 1.53
CA ARG A 121 -7.87 8.26 2.59
C ARG A 121 -9.30 8.27 2.04
N MET A 122 -9.85 7.14 1.82
CA MET A 122 -11.18 6.83 1.26
C MET A 122 -11.75 7.86 0.25
N GLN A 123 -11.69 9.16 0.55
CA GLN A 123 -12.18 10.25 -0.30
C GLN A 123 -11.11 10.86 -1.21
N TYR A 124 -9.85 10.57 -0.99
CA TYR A 124 -8.75 11.08 -1.80
C TYR A 124 -7.48 10.23 -1.72
N ILE A 125 -6.60 10.46 -2.67
CA ILE A 125 -5.23 9.98 -2.68
C ILE A 125 -4.31 11.19 -2.58
N ALA A 126 -3.22 11.10 -1.83
CA ALA A 126 -2.23 12.17 -1.78
C ALA A 126 -0.79 11.64 -1.81
N LEU A 127 0.08 12.43 -2.45
CA LEU A 127 1.52 12.32 -2.32
C LEU A 127 2.02 13.46 -1.45
N MET A 128 2.76 13.14 -0.40
CA MET A 128 3.20 14.07 0.63
C MET A 128 4.71 13.95 0.87
N THR A 129 5.35 15.05 1.23
CA THR A 129 6.75 15.07 1.66
C THR A 129 6.89 14.65 3.13
N PRO A 130 8.10 14.29 3.61
CA PRO A 130 8.36 14.01 5.03
C PRO A 130 8.02 15.18 5.97
N ASP A 131 8.08 16.42 5.49
CA ASP A 131 7.68 17.64 6.22
C ASP A 131 6.19 17.96 6.10
N LYS A 132 5.38 16.98 5.66
CA LYS A 132 3.91 16.99 5.61
C LYS A 132 3.30 17.97 4.58
N LYS A 133 4.05 18.36 3.57
CA LYS A 133 3.55 19.17 2.47
C LYS A 133 2.94 18.28 1.39
N ILE A 134 1.69 18.51 1.04
CA ILE A 134 1.02 17.81 -0.07
C ILE A 134 1.61 18.30 -1.39
N LEU A 135 2.17 17.38 -2.17
CA LEU A 135 2.73 17.63 -3.50
C LEU A 135 1.70 17.40 -4.59
N TRP A 136 0.84 16.43 -4.39
CA TRP A 136 -0.21 16.05 -5.32
C TRP A 136 -1.39 15.44 -4.56
N ARG A 137 -2.60 15.69 -5.06
CA ARG A 137 -3.83 15.14 -4.51
C ARG A 137 -4.83 14.87 -5.62
N TYR A 138 -5.53 13.75 -5.51
CA TYR A 138 -6.65 13.38 -6.33
C TYR A 138 -7.87 13.17 -5.44
N ASP A 139 -8.87 14.05 -5.58
CA ASP A 139 -10.13 13.94 -4.85
C ASP A 139 -11.11 13.09 -5.68
N CYS A 140 -11.52 11.95 -5.14
CA CYS A 140 -12.48 11.06 -5.78
C CYS A 140 -13.92 11.38 -5.40
N ASN A 141 -14.15 12.05 -4.27
CA ASN A 141 -15.48 12.48 -3.87
C ASN A 141 -15.83 13.81 -4.55
N ASN A 142 -16.64 13.73 -5.58
CA ASN A 142 -17.11 14.93 -6.26
C ASN A 142 -18.23 15.60 -5.46
N SER A 143 -17.89 16.63 -4.68
CA SER A 143 -18.83 17.37 -3.83
C SER A 143 -19.99 18.05 -4.60
N LYS A 144 -19.97 17.99 -5.92
CA LYS A 144 -21.02 18.55 -6.80
C LYS A 144 -21.98 17.50 -7.35
N GLY A 145 -21.72 16.20 -7.10
CA GLY A 145 -22.53 15.11 -7.62
C GLY A 145 -23.31 14.36 -6.53
N THR A 146 -24.41 13.74 -6.93
CA THR A 146 -25.15 12.78 -6.13
C THR A 146 -24.44 11.43 -6.02
N GLU A 147 -23.26 11.30 -6.62
CA GLU A 147 -22.49 10.06 -6.69
C GLU A 147 -21.43 10.04 -5.59
N HIS A 148 -21.63 9.16 -4.64
CA HIS A 148 -20.63 8.79 -3.67
C HIS A 148 -19.55 7.94 -4.36
N THR A 149 -18.26 8.24 -4.12
CA THR A 149 -17.12 7.45 -4.62
C THR A 149 -16.08 7.30 -3.53
N GLU A 150 -15.32 6.19 -3.55
CA GLU A 150 -14.31 5.87 -2.57
C GLU A 150 -13.04 5.31 -3.21
N VAL A 151 -11.90 5.46 -2.56
CA VAL A 151 -10.63 4.87 -2.96
C VAL A 151 -9.96 4.18 -1.78
N HIS A 152 -9.64 2.90 -1.93
CA HIS A 152 -9.07 2.07 -0.87
C HIS A 152 -7.64 1.60 -1.18
N SER A 153 -7.19 1.68 -2.43
CA SER A 153 -5.84 1.26 -2.79
C SER A 153 -5.20 2.20 -3.80
N CYS A 154 -3.90 2.38 -3.66
CA CYS A 154 -3.07 3.06 -4.63
C CYS A 154 -1.72 2.36 -4.73
N GLN A 155 -1.03 2.55 -5.85
CA GLN A 155 0.34 2.06 -6.01
C GLN A 155 1.16 3.03 -6.86
N PRO A 156 2.39 3.36 -6.42
CA PRO A 156 3.30 4.14 -7.24
C PRO A 156 3.82 3.31 -8.43
N ILE A 157 4.01 3.96 -9.57
CA ILE A 157 4.69 3.42 -10.75
C ILE A 157 5.78 4.40 -11.13
N GLY A 158 7.02 4.13 -10.72
CA GLY A 158 8.07 5.14 -10.69
C GLY A 158 7.73 6.29 -9.72
N LEU A 159 8.41 7.41 -9.87
CA LEU A 159 8.20 8.62 -9.05
C LEU A 159 7.25 9.63 -9.70
N ASP A 160 6.57 9.24 -10.75
CA ASP A 160 5.77 10.16 -11.56
C ASP A 160 4.36 9.64 -11.91
N LYS A 161 4.03 8.41 -11.58
CA LYS A 161 2.70 7.85 -11.85
C LYS A 161 2.13 7.14 -10.63
N VAL A 162 0.81 7.15 -10.55
CA VAL A 162 0.04 6.43 -9.53
C VAL A 162 -1.06 5.63 -10.21
N MET A 163 -1.16 4.34 -9.89
CA MET A 163 -2.31 3.51 -10.18
C MET A 163 -3.24 3.48 -8.98
N PHE A 164 -4.55 3.54 -9.20
CA PHE A 164 -5.57 3.39 -8.16
C PHE A 164 -6.91 2.95 -8.73
N VAL A 165 -7.80 2.47 -7.86
CA VAL A 165 -9.18 2.16 -8.22
C VAL A 165 -10.12 3.05 -7.43
N VAL A 166 -11.02 3.71 -8.13
CA VAL A 166 -12.16 4.45 -7.56
C VAL A 166 -13.37 3.52 -7.56
N ASN A 167 -13.84 3.16 -6.38
CA ASN A 167 -15.11 2.51 -6.19
C ASN A 167 -16.22 3.50 -6.50
N GLY A 168 -17.20 3.09 -7.26
CA GLY A 168 -18.26 3.97 -7.77
C GLY A 168 -19.23 3.22 -8.66
N LEU A 169 -20.02 3.95 -9.45
CA LEU A 169 -21.07 3.41 -10.29
C LEU A 169 -20.85 3.77 -11.76
N PRO A 170 -20.02 3.02 -12.49
CA PRO A 170 -19.25 1.79 -12.12
C PRO A 170 -17.89 2.09 -11.48
N PRO A 171 -17.23 1.09 -10.85
CA PRO A 171 -15.85 1.24 -10.39
C PRO A 171 -14.88 1.39 -11.56
N LYS A 172 -13.82 2.18 -11.37
CA LYS A 172 -12.85 2.46 -12.43
C LYS A 172 -11.42 2.37 -11.92
N LEU A 173 -10.55 1.78 -12.75
CA LEU A 173 -9.11 1.83 -12.55
C LEU A 173 -8.52 3.00 -13.32
N PHE A 174 -7.59 3.70 -12.67
CA PHE A 174 -6.85 4.83 -13.24
C PHE A 174 -5.34 4.60 -13.13
N VAL A 175 -4.61 5.12 -14.12
CA VAL A 175 -3.18 5.45 -14.00
C VAL A 175 -3.02 6.92 -14.35
N VAL A 176 -2.54 7.71 -13.38
CA VAL A 176 -2.38 9.16 -13.53
C VAL A 176 -0.91 9.53 -13.44
N ASN A 177 -0.43 10.33 -14.36
CA ASN A 177 0.86 10.97 -14.26
C ASN A 177 0.72 12.20 -13.35
N ILE A 178 1.35 12.14 -12.16
CA ILE A 178 1.20 13.15 -11.12
C ILE A 178 1.94 14.46 -11.42
N LYS A 179 2.92 14.44 -12.33
CA LYS A 179 3.65 15.64 -12.74
C LYS A 179 2.87 16.47 -13.74
N THR A 180 2.13 15.83 -14.63
CA THR A 180 1.39 16.48 -15.71
C THR A 180 -0.12 16.57 -15.43
N GLY A 181 -0.62 15.81 -14.45
CA GLY A 181 -2.05 15.64 -14.18
C GLY A 181 -2.78 14.79 -15.21
N LYS A 182 -2.07 14.22 -16.19
CA LYS A 182 -2.68 13.47 -17.29
C LYS A 182 -3.10 12.08 -16.82
N THR A 183 -4.35 11.70 -17.06
CA THR A 183 -4.81 10.31 -16.98
C THR A 183 -4.29 9.56 -18.20
N GLU A 184 -3.42 8.57 -17.96
CA GLU A 184 -2.85 7.72 -19.02
C GLU A 184 -3.69 6.46 -19.25
N VAL A 185 -4.34 5.96 -18.20
CA VAL A 185 -5.27 4.83 -18.24
C VAL A 185 -6.51 5.17 -17.46
N GLU A 186 -7.66 4.91 -18.05
CA GLU A 186 -8.97 4.87 -17.40
C GLU A 186 -9.71 3.64 -17.92
N HIS A 187 -10.12 2.74 -17.03
CA HIS A 187 -10.83 1.53 -17.40
C HIS A 187 -11.95 1.22 -16.42
N VAL A 188 -13.13 0.94 -16.97
CA VAL A 188 -14.30 0.51 -16.18
C VAL A 188 -14.11 -0.94 -15.77
N LEU A 189 -14.18 -1.20 -14.47
CA LEU A 189 -14.13 -2.55 -13.92
C LEU A 189 -15.53 -3.18 -13.88
N PRO A 190 -15.63 -4.52 -13.95
CA PRO A 190 -16.91 -5.18 -13.85
C PRO A 190 -17.55 -4.92 -12.47
N SER A 191 -18.86 -4.79 -12.46
CA SER A 191 -19.68 -4.69 -11.25
C SER A 191 -20.86 -5.65 -11.36
N ASN A 192 -21.12 -6.43 -10.31
CA ASN A 192 -22.23 -7.39 -10.29
C ASN A 192 -23.55 -6.78 -9.82
N GLN A 193 -23.51 -5.53 -9.33
CA GLN A 193 -24.68 -4.91 -8.73
C GLN A 193 -25.32 -3.89 -9.68
N PRO A 194 -26.65 -3.79 -9.70
CA PRO A 194 -27.28 -2.57 -10.16
C PRO A 194 -26.77 -1.42 -9.28
N PRO A 195 -26.54 -0.25 -9.86
CA PRO A 195 -25.85 0.82 -9.16
C PRO A 195 -26.69 1.38 -8.00
N THR A 196 -26.47 0.88 -6.80
CA THR A 196 -26.97 1.48 -5.56
C THR A 196 -25.80 2.04 -4.76
N VAL A 197 -26.00 3.20 -4.16
CA VAL A 197 -24.95 3.93 -3.43
C VAL A 197 -24.38 3.10 -2.25
N GLY A 198 -25.16 2.19 -1.67
CA GLY A 198 -24.73 1.36 -0.54
C GLY A 198 -23.70 0.26 -0.87
N ASP A 199 -23.53 -0.05 -2.17
CA ASP A 199 -22.74 -1.22 -2.58
C ASP A 199 -21.34 -0.89 -3.09
N ILE A 200 -20.93 0.40 -3.06
CA ILE A 200 -19.64 0.80 -3.60
C ILE A 200 -18.48 0.48 -2.65
N HIS A 201 -18.68 0.61 -1.34
CA HIS A 201 -17.65 0.39 -0.33
C HIS A 201 -16.95 -0.97 -0.43
N PRO A 202 -17.66 -2.09 -0.62
CA PRO A 202 -17.05 -3.41 -0.76
C PRO A 202 -16.66 -3.80 -2.19
N GLN A 203 -16.57 -2.90 -3.15
CA GLN A 203 -16.28 -3.28 -4.54
C GLN A 203 -14.84 -3.77 -4.71
N VAL A 204 -13.86 -2.91 -4.46
CA VAL A 204 -12.43 -3.21 -4.57
C VAL A 204 -11.71 -2.69 -3.32
N ARG A 205 -10.93 -3.56 -2.69
CA ARG A 205 -10.13 -3.16 -1.53
C ARG A 205 -8.64 -3.05 -1.87
N ARG A 206 -8.12 -3.96 -2.67
CA ARG A 206 -6.71 -3.93 -3.07
C ARG A 206 -6.56 -4.16 -4.57
N ALA A 207 -5.78 -3.31 -5.20
CA ALA A 207 -5.33 -3.48 -6.58
C ALA A 207 -3.83 -3.25 -6.65
N ARG A 208 -3.13 -4.04 -7.47
CA ARG A 208 -1.68 -3.96 -7.63
C ARG A 208 -1.28 -4.10 -9.09
N VAL A 209 -0.27 -3.33 -9.50
CA VAL A 209 0.46 -3.55 -10.74
C VAL A 209 1.53 -4.59 -10.47
N THR A 210 1.57 -5.65 -11.25
CA THR A 210 2.58 -6.71 -11.11
C THR A 210 3.91 -6.31 -11.76
N ALA A 211 4.97 -7.08 -11.51
CA ALA A 211 6.27 -6.89 -12.17
C ALA A 211 6.18 -6.99 -13.71
N GLN A 212 5.15 -7.63 -14.26
CA GLN A 212 4.89 -7.77 -15.68
C GLN A 212 4.08 -6.60 -16.27
N GLY A 213 3.68 -5.63 -15.41
CA GLY A 213 2.84 -4.51 -15.82
C GLY A 213 1.37 -4.88 -16.06
N THR A 214 0.92 -5.99 -15.48
CA THR A 214 -0.49 -6.43 -15.46
C THR A 214 -1.17 -5.88 -14.21
N TYR A 215 -2.51 -5.88 -14.17
CA TYR A 215 -3.31 -5.39 -13.05
C TYR A 215 -3.94 -6.54 -12.29
N LEU A 216 -3.51 -6.77 -11.05
CA LEU A 216 -4.09 -7.78 -10.16
C LEU A 216 -5.06 -7.08 -9.20
N ILE A 217 -6.33 -7.51 -9.21
CA ILE A 217 -7.41 -6.82 -8.50
C ILE A 217 -8.19 -7.80 -7.65
N ALA A 218 -8.35 -7.48 -6.36
CA ALA A 218 -9.24 -8.19 -5.46
C ALA A 218 -10.65 -7.55 -5.52
N LEU A 219 -11.55 -8.20 -6.25
CA LEU A 219 -12.95 -7.81 -6.39
C LEU A 219 -13.75 -8.38 -5.22
N LEU A 220 -13.77 -7.62 -4.10
CA LEU A 220 -14.25 -8.10 -2.81
C LEU A 220 -15.70 -8.61 -2.85
N ASN A 221 -16.65 -7.77 -3.34
CA ASN A 221 -18.07 -8.12 -3.40
C ASN A 221 -18.42 -9.11 -4.51
N GLN A 222 -17.49 -9.41 -5.41
CA GLN A 222 -17.68 -10.41 -6.48
C GLN A 222 -17.09 -11.76 -6.12
N GLY A 223 -16.38 -11.86 -4.99
CA GLY A 223 -15.74 -13.11 -4.58
C GLY A 223 -14.69 -13.60 -5.58
N LYS A 224 -13.89 -12.68 -6.15
CA LYS A 224 -12.97 -13.01 -7.22
C LYS A 224 -11.69 -12.17 -7.15
N VAL A 225 -10.54 -12.82 -7.33
CA VAL A 225 -9.29 -12.13 -7.70
C VAL A 225 -9.12 -12.27 -9.19
N VAL A 226 -8.78 -11.19 -9.87
CA VAL A 226 -8.59 -11.18 -11.32
C VAL A 226 -7.30 -10.48 -11.70
N GLU A 227 -6.63 -11.00 -12.72
CA GLU A 227 -5.47 -10.36 -13.34
C GLU A 227 -5.82 -9.99 -14.78
N TYR A 228 -5.67 -8.72 -15.09
CA TYR A 228 -5.83 -8.18 -16.44
C TYR A 228 -4.48 -7.85 -17.07
N ASP A 229 -4.33 -8.11 -18.38
CA ASP A 229 -3.20 -7.60 -19.12
C ASP A 229 -3.31 -6.06 -19.33
N LYS A 230 -2.30 -5.47 -20.00
CA LYS A 230 -2.28 -4.03 -20.32
C LYS A 230 -3.45 -3.55 -21.21
N ASN A 231 -4.14 -4.46 -21.89
CA ASN A 231 -5.31 -4.18 -22.73
C ASN A 231 -6.62 -4.52 -22.01
N PHE A 232 -6.55 -4.80 -20.71
CA PHE A 232 -7.69 -5.21 -19.87
C PHE A 232 -8.38 -6.50 -20.29
N LYS A 233 -7.65 -7.39 -20.97
CA LYS A 233 -8.08 -8.76 -21.15
C LYS A 233 -7.77 -9.56 -19.88
N GLU A 234 -8.76 -10.27 -19.33
CA GLU A 234 -8.56 -11.22 -18.23
C GLU A 234 -7.63 -12.34 -18.68
N ILE A 235 -6.49 -12.48 -17.98
CA ILE A 235 -5.47 -13.50 -18.26
C ILE A 235 -5.37 -14.56 -17.17
N TRP A 236 -5.87 -14.25 -15.98
CA TRP A 236 -5.96 -15.19 -14.87
C TRP A 236 -7.06 -14.73 -13.89
N SER A 237 -7.69 -15.68 -13.21
CA SER A 237 -8.58 -15.39 -12.11
C SER A 237 -8.67 -16.54 -11.11
N TYR A 238 -9.06 -16.21 -9.90
CA TYR A 238 -9.30 -17.16 -8.81
C TYR A 238 -10.60 -16.79 -8.06
N LYS A 239 -11.46 -17.79 -7.83
CA LYS A 239 -12.67 -17.60 -7.03
C LYS A 239 -12.31 -17.68 -5.55
N SER A 240 -12.64 -16.67 -4.80
CA SER A 240 -12.51 -16.57 -3.34
C SER A 240 -13.84 -16.09 -2.77
N THR A 241 -14.08 -16.24 -1.49
CA THR A 241 -15.38 -15.84 -0.92
C THR A 241 -15.45 -14.32 -0.78
N LYS A 242 -14.44 -13.71 -0.15
CA LYS A 242 -14.36 -12.26 0.08
C LYS A 242 -12.90 -11.82 0.10
N PRO A 243 -12.22 -11.79 -1.07
CA PRO A 243 -10.81 -11.45 -1.15
C PRO A 243 -10.59 -9.97 -0.84
N TRP A 244 -9.90 -9.67 0.26
CA TRP A 244 -9.59 -8.31 0.64
C TRP A 244 -8.31 -7.80 -0.05
N ALA A 245 -7.27 -8.64 -0.12
CA ALA A 245 -6.02 -8.34 -0.78
C ALA A 245 -5.52 -9.50 -1.63
N ALA A 246 -4.78 -9.18 -2.68
CA ALA A 246 -4.07 -10.14 -3.51
C ALA A 246 -2.73 -9.54 -3.96
N LEU A 247 -1.64 -10.33 -3.82
CA LEU A 247 -0.29 -9.96 -4.21
C LEU A 247 0.30 -10.99 -5.16
N ARG A 248 0.88 -10.55 -6.28
CA ARG A 248 1.64 -11.44 -7.17
C ARG A 248 3.06 -11.57 -6.66
N LEU A 249 3.40 -12.75 -6.16
CA LEU A 249 4.70 -13.04 -5.58
C LEU A 249 5.80 -13.24 -6.66
N LYS A 250 7.06 -13.05 -6.27
CA LYS A 250 8.23 -13.23 -7.15
C LYS A 250 8.34 -14.64 -7.74
N ASN A 251 7.81 -15.67 -7.06
CA ASN A 251 7.73 -17.04 -7.58
C ASN A 251 6.59 -17.26 -8.61
N GLY A 252 5.77 -16.24 -8.87
CA GLY A 252 4.65 -16.26 -9.78
C GLY A 252 3.33 -16.76 -9.18
N ASN A 253 3.32 -17.16 -7.91
CA ASN A 253 2.09 -17.49 -7.18
C ASN A 253 1.35 -16.21 -6.76
N THR A 254 0.13 -16.35 -6.27
CA THR A 254 -0.67 -15.25 -5.73
C THR A 254 -0.96 -15.51 -4.26
N LEU A 255 -0.58 -14.56 -3.40
CA LEU A 255 -0.96 -14.54 -2.00
C LEU A 255 -2.28 -13.78 -1.88
N ILE A 256 -3.27 -14.35 -1.19
CA ILE A 256 -4.62 -13.80 -1.07
C ILE A 256 -5.04 -13.82 0.40
N THR A 257 -5.64 -12.72 0.89
CA THR A 257 -6.38 -12.70 2.16
C THR A 257 -7.87 -12.79 1.88
N ASP A 258 -8.58 -13.68 2.57
CA ASP A 258 -10.04 -13.81 2.50
C ASP A 258 -10.67 -13.46 3.84
N GLU A 259 -11.46 -12.39 3.85
CA GLU A 259 -12.08 -11.85 5.06
C GLU A 259 -13.17 -12.77 5.64
N THR A 260 -13.92 -13.48 4.80
CA THR A 260 -14.98 -14.38 5.27
C THR A 260 -14.43 -15.70 5.76
N GLU A 261 -13.37 -16.19 5.14
CA GLU A 261 -12.74 -17.46 5.49
C GLU A 261 -11.69 -17.32 6.59
N ASP A 262 -11.43 -16.11 7.09
CA ASP A 262 -10.44 -15.81 8.14
C ASP A 262 -9.04 -16.40 7.84
N ARG A 263 -8.62 -16.35 6.59
CA ARG A 263 -7.37 -16.98 6.16
C ARG A 263 -6.56 -16.14 5.19
N THR A 264 -5.26 -16.43 5.16
CA THR A 264 -4.35 -15.98 4.10
C THR A 264 -3.73 -17.20 3.44
N PHE A 265 -3.75 -17.25 2.13
CA PHE A 265 -3.29 -18.44 1.41
C PHE A 265 -2.60 -18.08 0.10
N GLU A 266 -1.74 -18.97 -0.37
CA GLU A 266 -0.98 -18.83 -1.62
C GLU A 266 -1.49 -19.84 -2.63
N VAL A 267 -1.82 -19.38 -3.83
CA VAL A 267 -2.23 -20.23 -4.95
C VAL A 267 -1.23 -20.12 -6.10
N ASN A 268 -0.97 -21.23 -6.76
CA ASN A 268 -0.15 -21.24 -7.94
C ASN A 268 -0.93 -20.77 -9.20
N LYS A 269 -0.26 -20.69 -10.36
CA LYS A 269 -0.89 -20.26 -11.62
C LYS A 269 -2.05 -21.14 -12.06
N LYS A 270 -2.12 -22.41 -11.61
CA LYS A 270 -3.22 -23.34 -11.92
C LYS A 270 -4.41 -23.17 -10.97
N GLY A 271 -4.31 -22.31 -9.93
CA GLY A 271 -5.32 -22.16 -8.91
C GLY A 271 -5.25 -23.21 -7.80
N GLU A 272 -4.17 -23.98 -7.70
CA GLU A 272 -3.96 -24.93 -6.60
C GLU A 272 -3.39 -24.20 -5.38
N THR A 273 -3.98 -24.42 -4.20
CA THR A 273 -3.47 -23.86 -2.94
C THR A 273 -2.18 -24.58 -2.55
N VAL A 274 -1.09 -23.83 -2.46
CA VAL A 274 0.25 -24.35 -2.15
C VAL A 274 0.71 -23.98 -0.73
N TRP A 275 0.03 -23.01 -0.09
CA TRP A 275 0.20 -22.65 1.31
C TRP A 275 -1.13 -22.07 1.82
N ASN A 276 -1.46 -22.30 3.09
CA ASN A 276 -2.66 -21.78 3.72
C ASN A 276 -2.39 -21.52 5.20
N PHE A 277 -2.78 -20.35 5.68
CA PHE A 277 -2.77 -20.00 7.09
C PHE A 277 -4.20 -19.62 7.51
N ASP A 278 -4.78 -20.47 8.35
CA ASP A 278 -6.11 -20.26 8.92
C ASP A 278 -5.97 -19.53 10.25
N CYS A 279 -6.47 -18.28 10.32
CA CYS A 279 -6.29 -17.45 11.50
C CYS A 279 -7.01 -17.99 12.75
N LYS A 280 -8.02 -18.84 12.58
CA LYS A 280 -8.70 -19.49 13.71
C LYS A 280 -8.03 -20.76 14.16
N ALA A 281 -7.58 -21.59 13.21
CA ALA A 281 -7.00 -22.89 13.51
C ALA A 281 -5.50 -22.83 13.81
N ASP A 282 -4.75 -21.97 13.10
CA ASP A 282 -3.28 -21.93 13.16
C ASP A 282 -2.76 -20.91 14.20
N LEU A 283 -3.60 -19.97 14.72
CA LEU A 283 -3.18 -19.04 15.77
C LEU A 283 -3.48 -19.59 17.16
N PRO A 284 -2.53 -19.49 18.11
CA PRO A 284 -2.78 -19.75 19.52
C PRO A 284 -3.91 -18.88 20.10
N ALA A 285 -4.66 -19.44 21.05
CA ALA A 285 -5.81 -18.77 21.67
C ALA A 285 -5.45 -17.44 22.36
N GLU A 286 -4.20 -17.32 22.84
CA GLU A 286 -3.70 -16.17 23.60
C GLU A 286 -3.57 -14.90 22.76
N TYR A 287 -3.49 -15.04 21.43
CA TYR A 287 -3.35 -13.90 20.52
C TYR A 287 -4.05 -14.11 19.17
N GLN A 288 -5.27 -14.59 19.20
CA GLN A 288 -6.09 -14.67 18.01
C GLN A 288 -6.53 -13.27 17.53
N PHE A 289 -6.67 -13.11 16.22
CA PHE A 289 -7.31 -11.93 15.65
C PHE A 289 -8.77 -11.86 16.10
N THR A 290 -9.22 -10.63 16.41
CA THR A 290 -10.63 -10.36 16.73
C THR A 290 -11.45 -9.90 15.53
N SER A 291 -10.78 -9.62 14.42
CA SER A 291 -11.38 -9.47 13.09
C SER A 291 -10.52 -10.18 12.06
N ALA A 292 -11.09 -10.51 10.92
CA ALA A 292 -10.39 -11.21 9.84
C ALA A 292 -9.16 -10.43 9.34
N PRO A 293 -8.16 -11.13 8.75
CA PRO A 293 -7.02 -10.48 8.12
C PRO A 293 -7.50 -9.65 6.91
N GLN A 294 -7.03 -8.41 6.83
CA GLN A 294 -7.38 -7.50 5.74
C GLN A 294 -6.25 -7.39 4.73
N SER A 295 -5.04 -7.09 5.17
CA SER A 295 -3.89 -7.03 4.29
C SER A 295 -2.80 -8.02 4.67
N CYS A 296 -1.92 -8.28 3.75
CA CYS A 296 -0.76 -9.13 3.96
C CYS A 296 0.47 -8.55 3.27
N THR A 297 1.63 -8.91 3.79
CA THR A 297 2.95 -8.58 3.22
C THR A 297 3.79 -9.84 3.19
N ARG A 298 4.37 -10.19 2.04
CA ARG A 298 5.36 -11.25 1.95
C ARG A 298 6.76 -10.64 2.01
N LEU A 299 7.50 -10.98 3.06
CA LEU A 299 8.87 -10.53 3.25
C LEU A 299 9.87 -11.32 2.39
N ALA A 300 11.02 -10.71 2.12
CA ALA A 300 12.09 -11.34 1.35
C ALA A 300 12.65 -12.62 2.00
N ASN A 301 12.53 -12.77 3.32
CA ASN A 301 12.90 -13.99 4.05
C ASN A 301 11.88 -15.13 3.90
N GLY A 302 10.75 -14.87 3.22
CA GLY A 302 9.66 -15.84 2.99
C GLY A 302 8.57 -15.83 4.05
N ASN A 303 8.72 -15.07 5.14
CA ASN A 303 7.66 -14.91 6.14
C ASN A 303 6.51 -14.06 5.59
N THR A 304 5.35 -14.20 6.20
CA THR A 304 4.16 -13.42 5.85
C THR A 304 3.70 -12.62 7.06
N ILE A 305 3.53 -11.31 6.89
CA ILE A 305 2.85 -10.48 7.87
C ILE A 305 1.38 -10.38 7.47
N LEU A 306 0.51 -10.58 8.45
CA LEU A 306 -0.94 -10.43 8.36
C LEU A 306 -1.34 -9.23 9.19
N ALA A 307 -2.20 -8.37 8.66
CA ALA A 307 -2.74 -7.23 9.38
C ALA A 307 -4.24 -7.39 9.61
N SER A 308 -4.69 -7.07 10.81
CA SER A 308 -6.09 -7.05 11.21
C SER A 308 -6.38 -5.74 11.93
N ARG A 309 -7.52 -5.12 11.59
CA ARG A 309 -7.94 -3.89 12.28
C ARG A 309 -8.28 -4.11 13.76
N GLY A 310 -8.46 -5.37 14.20
CA GLY A 310 -8.99 -5.69 15.50
C GLY A 310 -10.47 -5.29 15.62
N GLN A 311 -11.07 -5.55 16.78
CA GLN A 311 -12.44 -5.14 17.06
C GLN A 311 -12.52 -4.44 18.41
N GLY A 312 -12.80 -3.15 18.40
CA GLY A 312 -12.94 -2.37 19.63
C GLY A 312 -11.67 -2.29 20.47
N GLY A 313 -10.49 -2.28 19.84
CA GLY A 313 -9.22 -2.21 20.55
C GLY A 313 -8.77 -3.54 21.16
N LYS A 314 -9.17 -4.66 20.60
CA LYS A 314 -8.86 -6.00 21.11
C LYS A 314 -8.07 -6.82 20.09
N GLY A 315 -7.28 -7.76 20.63
CA GLY A 315 -6.45 -8.68 19.86
C GLY A 315 -5.23 -8.00 19.22
N PRO A 316 -4.38 -8.79 18.55
CA PRO A 316 -3.22 -8.25 17.85
C PRO A 316 -3.62 -7.47 16.59
N GLN A 317 -2.80 -6.48 16.23
CA GLN A 317 -2.91 -5.74 14.98
C GLN A 317 -2.14 -6.41 13.85
N LEU A 318 -0.96 -6.95 14.15
CA LEU A 318 -0.08 -7.60 13.17
C LEU A 318 0.43 -8.94 13.72
N ILE A 319 0.55 -9.90 12.83
CA ILE A 319 1.17 -11.20 13.13
C ILE A 319 2.10 -11.58 11.98
N GLU A 320 3.35 -11.95 12.29
CA GLU A 320 4.28 -12.51 11.31
C GLU A 320 4.39 -14.02 11.50
N VAL A 321 4.22 -14.74 10.40
CA VAL A 321 4.30 -16.19 10.37
C VAL A 321 5.32 -16.68 9.36
N THR A 322 6.02 -17.76 9.71
CA THR A 322 6.94 -18.44 8.78
C THR A 322 6.15 -19.23 7.74
N LYS A 323 6.85 -19.75 6.72
CA LYS A 323 6.27 -20.66 5.74
C LYS A 323 5.71 -21.94 6.40
N ASP A 324 6.32 -22.39 7.51
CA ASP A 324 5.86 -23.54 8.28
C ASP A 324 4.79 -23.16 9.33
N LYS A 325 4.16 -22.00 9.18
CA LYS A 325 3.05 -21.49 10.01
C LYS A 325 3.43 -21.20 11.47
N LYS A 326 4.72 -21.10 11.80
CA LYS A 326 5.14 -20.69 13.13
C LYS A 326 5.00 -19.19 13.28
N VAL A 327 4.28 -18.75 14.30
CA VAL A 327 4.21 -17.33 14.67
C VAL A 327 5.54 -16.89 15.27
N VAL A 328 6.16 -15.87 14.70
CA VAL A 328 7.48 -15.35 15.10
C VAL A 328 7.42 -13.91 15.61
N TRP A 329 6.34 -13.21 15.33
CA TRP A 329 6.08 -11.88 15.85
C TRP A 329 4.59 -11.62 15.97
N VAL A 330 4.22 -10.94 17.06
CA VAL A 330 2.87 -10.43 17.32
C VAL A 330 2.98 -8.98 17.77
N LEU A 331 2.30 -8.08 17.07
CA LEU A 331 2.11 -6.71 17.52
C LEU A 331 0.74 -6.58 18.18
N HIS A 332 0.76 -6.23 19.47
CA HIS A 332 -0.42 -5.91 20.27
C HIS A 332 -0.12 -4.64 21.07
N ASP A 333 -0.31 -3.49 20.41
CA ASP A 333 0.00 -2.17 20.99
C ASP A 333 -1.03 -1.12 20.62
N TRP A 334 -2.17 -1.20 21.27
CA TRP A 334 -3.29 -0.29 21.06
C TRP A 334 -3.03 1.14 21.58
N LYS A 335 -2.06 1.30 22.49
CA LYS A 335 -1.74 2.60 23.07
C LYS A 335 -0.90 3.46 22.15
N THR A 336 -0.02 2.84 21.36
CA THR A 336 0.98 3.55 20.57
C THR A 336 0.54 3.75 19.12
N VAL A 337 -0.01 2.71 18.46
CA VAL A 337 -0.29 2.76 17.02
C VAL A 337 -1.76 2.59 16.64
N GLY A 338 -2.61 2.06 17.52
CA GLY A 338 -4.03 1.81 17.24
C GLY A 338 -4.25 0.61 16.31
N ASP A 339 -5.40 0.56 15.64
CA ASP A 339 -5.73 -0.50 14.69
C ASP A 339 -4.83 -0.47 13.44
N GLY A 340 -4.68 -1.63 12.79
CA GLY A 340 -3.79 -1.83 11.67
C GLY A 340 -4.50 -2.36 10.44
N THR A 341 -4.64 -1.53 9.40
CA THR A 341 -5.21 -1.94 8.12
C THR A 341 -4.13 -2.28 7.11
N ALA A 342 -3.07 -1.48 7.07
CA ALA A 342 -1.95 -1.66 6.15
C ALA A 342 -0.63 -1.19 6.75
N LEU A 343 0.45 -1.77 6.26
CA LEU A 343 1.81 -1.37 6.60
C LEU A 343 2.75 -1.58 5.42
N GLN A 344 3.85 -0.83 5.44
CA GLN A 344 5.03 -1.11 4.65
C GLN A 344 6.20 -1.36 5.59
N VAL A 345 6.85 -2.51 5.48
CA VAL A 345 8.12 -2.83 6.16
C VAL A 345 9.25 -2.14 5.41
N LEU A 346 10.05 -1.32 6.11
CA LEU A 346 11.00 -0.42 5.45
C LEU A 346 12.39 -1.03 5.27
N ASP A 347 12.72 -2.03 6.06
CA ASP A 347 13.98 -2.80 5.96
C ASP A 347 13.86 -4.07 5.11
N ASP A 348 12.67 -4.36 4.55
CA ASP A 348 12.52 -5.40 3.55
C ASP A 348 13.07 -4.92 2.20
N PRO A 349 13.92 -5.74 1.51
CA PRO A 349 14.58 -5.29 0.28
C PRO A 349 13.59 -5.08 -0.88
N GLY A 350 13.65 -3.91 -1.49
CA GLY A 350 12.87 -3.55 -2.67
C GLY A 350 12.79 -2.05 -2.86
N ILE A 351 12.49 -1.62 -4.08
CA ILE A 351 12.20 -0.24 -4.42
C ILE A 351 10.69 -0.11 -4.56
N PRO A 352 10.00 0.58 -3.65
CA PRO A 352 8.52 0.56 -3.57
C PRO A 352 7.82 1.02 -4.84
N GLU A 353 8.39 2.00 -5.54
CA GLU A 353 7.84 2.52 -6.78
C GLU A 353 8.12 1.66 -8.02
N ILE A 354 8.81 0.53 -7.88
CA ILE A 354 8.99 -0.45 -8.95
C ILE A 354 8.03 -1.62 -8.71
N PRO A 355 6.98 -1.78 -9.53
CA PRO A 355 6.02 -2.86 -9.38
C PRO A 355 6.68 -4.24 -9.25
N GLY A 356 6.24 -5.02 -8.26
CA GLY A 356 6.76 -6.36 -7.96
C GLY A 356 8.05 -6.40 -7.14
N GLN A 357 8.60 -5.26 -6.71
CA GLN A 357 9.76 -5.24 -5.80
C GLN A 357 9.36 -5.15 -4.32
N SER A 358 8.25 -4.55 -4.02
CA SER A 358 7.64 -4.50 -2.68
C SER A 358 6.28 -5.22 -2.72
N GLU A 359 6.08 -6.21 -1.87
CA GLU A 359 4.91 -7.10 -1.90
C GLU A 359 4.05 -6.87 -0.63
N HIS A 360 3.29 -5.76 -0.61
CA HIS A 360 2.36 -5.41 0.49
C HIS A 360 1.01 -4.87 0.02
#